data_ee0893e09d6d6c22eea620819a8e31d1
#
_entry.id   ee0893e09d6d6c22eea620819a8e31d1
#
_cell.length_a   1.000
_cell.length_b   1.000
_cell.length_c   1.000
_cell.angle_alpha   90.00
_cell.angle_beta   90.00
_cell.angle_gamma   90.00
#
_symmetry.space_group_name_H-M   'P 1'
#
loop_
_entity.id
_entity.type
_entity.pdbx_description
1 polymer ?
#
loop_
_entity_poly.entity_id
_entity_poly.type
_entity_poly.pdbx_seq_one_letter_code
_entity_poly.pdbx_strand_id
1 'polypeptide(L)'
;MAAMFSLPGLLMTTSFFWLRRSAPLLLAFSFLAAPAWASDRDDHERALQAVQSGQVLPLTRVLERLGRQHPGQVLEVELERDGGQWIYEIKLLSADGQLLKLKLDAGTAAVVRMKVREPKPARAGQ
;
A
#
# COMPACT_ATOMS: atom_id res chain seq x y z
N MET A 1 -26.94 -14.11 -80.59
CA MET A 1 -27.04 -14.79 -79.97
C MET A 1 -26.22 -14.84 -78.90
N ALA A 2 -25.93 -14.79 -78.53
CA ALA A 2 -25.23 -14.76 -77.70
C ALA A 2 -24.92 -14.08 -76.73
N ALA A 3 -25.09 -13.48 -76.68
CA ALA A 3 -24.76 -12.67 -75.95
C ALA A 3 -24.73 -12.78 -74.61
N MET A 4 -24.67 -13.37 -74.28
CA MET A 4 -24.88 -13.37 -73.22
C MET A 4 -24.16 -13.54 -72.26
N PHE A 5 -23.44 -13.48 -72.31
CA PHE A 5 -22.75 -13.77 -71.55
C PHE A 5 -22.06 -13.08 -70.79
N SER A 6 -21.96 -12.30 -70.57
CA SER A 6 -21.10 -11.45 -69.90
C SER A 6 -21.37 -11.15 -68.53
N LEU A 7 -22.26 -11.74 -68.11
CA LEU A 7 -22.64 -11.35 -66.95
C LEU A 7 -22.01 -11.82 -65.78
N PRO A 8 -21.37 -12.74 -65.71
CA PRO A 8 -20.94 -13.30 -64.48
C PRO A 8 -19.81 -12.60 -63.77
N GLY A 9 -19.19 -11.75 -64.41
CA GLY A 9 -18.09 -11.03 -63.76
C GLY A 9 -18.44 -10.07 -62.71
N LEU A 10 -19.70 -9.80 -62.65
CA LEU A 10 -20.09 -8.76 -61.73
C LEU A 10 -20.27 -9.20 -60.30
N LEU A 11 -20.35 -10.42 -60.12
CA LEU A 11 -20.65 -10.90 -58.78
C LEU A 11 -19.45 -11.05 -57.88
N MET A 12 -18.33 -10.89 -58.42
CA MET A 12 -17.13 -11.12 -57.67
C MET A 12 -16.64 -9.92 -56.87
N THR A 13 -17.19 -8.81 -57.11
CA THR A 13 -16.66 -7.59 -56.49
C THR A 13 -17.25 -7.30 -55.15
N THR A 14 -18.29 -7.94 -54.80
CA THR A 14 -18.95 -7.65 -53.54
C THR A 14 -18.40 -8.42 -52.38
N SER A 15 -17.68 -9.44 -52.62
CA SER A 15 -17.14 -10.25 -51.54
C SER A 15 -15.87 -9.70 -50.91
N PHE A 16 -15.24 -8.81 -51.59
CA PHE A 16 -13.95 -8.32 -51.13
C PHE A 16 -14.08 -7.15 -50.17
N PHE A 17 -15.22 -6.55 -50.12
CA PHE A 17 -15.42 -5.37 -49.29
C PHE A 17 -15.67 -5.68 -47.82
N TRP A 18 -16.03 -6.91 -47.53
CA TRP A 18 -16.33 -7.30 -46.19
C TRP A 18 -15.14 -7.69 -45.33
N LEU A 19 -14.04 -7.95 -45.98
CA LEU A 19 -12.85 -8.43 -45.26
C LEU A 19 -11.99 -7.28 -44.70
N ARG A 20 -12.33 -6.08 -45.00
CA ARG A 20 -11.53 -4.93 -44.58
C ARG A 20 -12.00 -4.22 -43.31
N ARG A 21 -13.02 -4.73 -42.67
CA ARG A 21 -13.58 -4.07 -41.51
C ARG A 21 -13.31 -4.76 -40.19
N SER A 22 -12.51 -5.72 -40.19
CA SER A 22 -11.97 -6.24 -38.95
C SER A 22 -10.58 -5.67 -38.73
N ALA A 23 -10.50 -4.39 -38.58
CA ALA A 23 -9.43 -3.86 -37.82
C ALA A 23 -9.72 -4.26 -36.37
N PRO A 24 -8.93 -5.10 -35.78
CA PRO A 24 -9.01 -5.23 -34.34
C PRO A 24 -8.61 -3.89 -33.79
N LEU A 25 -9.55 -3.23 -33.20
CA LEU A 25 -9.28 -2.18 -32.28
C LEU A 25 -8.56 -2.84 -31.12
N LEU A 26 -7.28 -3.02 -31.26
CA LEU A 26 -6.42 -3.26 -30.13
C LEU A 26 -6.46 -1.98 -29.31
N LEU A 27 -7.46 -1.89 -28.49
CA LEU A 27 -7.40 -1.08 -27.31
C LEU A 27 -6.22 -1.62 -26.52
N ALA A 28 -5.08 -1.03 -26.78
CA ALA A 28 -3.98 -1.11 -25.86
C ALA A 28 -4.48 -0.44 -24.58
N PHE A 29 -5.04 -1.25 -23.72
CA PHE A 29 -5.21 -0.90 -22.34
C PHE A 29 -3.79 -0.82 -21.79
N SER A 30 -3.18 0.32 -21.98
CA SER A 30 -1.98 0.66 -21.26
C SER A 30 -2.41 0.78 -19.81
N PHE A 31 -2.33 -0.32 -19.10
CA PHE A 31 -2.33 -0.31 -17.66
C PHE A 31 -1.11 0.52 -17.27
N LEU A 32 -1.33 1.80 -17.05
CA LEU A 32 -0.40 2.58 -16.28
C LEU A 32 -0.51 2.05 -14.85
N ALA A 33 0.19 0.98 -14.61
CA ALA A 33 0.48 0.58 -13.25
C ALA A 33 1.37 1.67 -12.68
N ALA A 34 0.79 2.58 -11.94
CA ALA A 34 1.58 3.51 -11.14
C ALA A 34 2.43 2.67 -10.19
N PRO A 35 3.75 2.87 -10.15
CA PRO A 35 4.59 2.08 -9.28
C PRO A 35 4.18 2.32 -7.83
N ALA A 36 3.96 1.24 -7.09
CA ALA A 36 3.52 1.28 -5.69
C ALA A 36 4.49 2.03 -4.76
N TRP A 37 5.72 2.20 -5.16
CA TRP A 37 6.75 2.94 -4.41
C TRP A 37 6.58 4.47 -4.40
N ALA A 38 5.76 5.03 -5.27
CA ALA A 38 5.48 6.47 -5.24
C ALA A 38 4.66 6.84 -3.99
N SER A 39 3.78 5.96 -3.52
CA SER A 39 2.99 6.18 -2.31
C SER A 39 3.84 6.14 -1.04
N ASP A 40 4.82 5.24 -0.98
CA ASP A 40 5.70 5.13 0.19
C ASP A 40 6.58 6.37 0.38
N ARG A 41 7.03 6.98 -0.70
CA ARG A 41 7.79 8.23 -0.65
C ARG A 41 6.96 9.40 -0.15
N ASP A 42 5.75 9.53 -0.66
CA ASP A 42 4.83 10.59 -0.25
C ASP A 42 4.48 10.48 1.25
N ASP A 43 4.27 9.28 1.74
CA ASP A 43 3.99 9.03 3.14
C ASP A 43 5.21 9.33 4.03
N HIS A 44 6.39 8.98 3.56
CA HIS A 44 7.63 9.31 4.26
C HIS A 44 7.88 10.82 4.34
N GLU A 45 7.69 11.54 3.25
CA GLU A 45 7.82 13.00 3.24
C GLU A 45 6.80 13.68 4.16
N ARG A 46 5.56 13.23 4.16
CA ARG A 46 4.54 13.74 5.07
C ARG A 46 4.89 13.48 6.52
N ALA A 47 5.42 12.31 6.84
CA ALA A 47 5.88 11.98 8.17
C ALA A 47 7.01 12.91 8.63
N LEU A 48 8.00 13.14 7.77
CA LEU A 48 9.10 14.07 8.06
C LEU A 48 8.58 15.50 8.29
N GLN A 49 7.69 15.98 7.44
CA GLN A 49 7.07 17.30 7.60
C GLN A 49 6.29 17.41 8.91
N ALA A 50 5.58 16.36 9.32
CA ALA A 50 4.82 16.34 10.56
C ALA A 50 5.74 16.44 11.78
N VAL A 51 6.91 15.80 11.75
CA VAL A 51 7.92 15.93 12.81
C VAL A 51 8.53 17.32 12.81
N GLN A 52 8.90 17.85 11.64
CA GLN A 52 9.52 19.17 11.51
C GLN A 52 8.58 20.31 11.91
N SER A 53 7.30 20.19 11.63
CA SER A 53 6.28 21.17 11.99
C SER A 53 5.80 21.07 13.45
N GLY A 54 6.26 20.08 14.21
CA GLY A 54 5.86 19.88 15.59
C GLY A 54 4.50 19.20 15.77
N GLN A 55 3.88 18.72 14.71
CA GLN A 55 2.64 17.93 14.81
C GLN A 55 2.89 16.56 15.43
N VAL A 56 4.07 16.04 15.22
CA VAL A 56 4.53 14.75 15.73
C VAL A 56 5.74 14.99 16.61
N LEU A 57 5.74 14.41 17.80
CA LEU A 57 6.89 14.44 18.67
C LEU A 57 8.04 13.64 18.08
N PRO A 58 9.29 14.09 18.25
CA PRO A 58 10.44 13.27 17.88
C PRO A 58 10.40 11.92 18.60
N LEU A 59 10.79 10.87 17.89
CA LEU A 59 10.76 9.51 18.42
C LEU A 59 11.51 9.36 19.76
N THR A 60 12.63 10.06 19.92
CA THR A 60 13.39 10.06 21.17
C THR A 60 12.55 10.47 22.36
N ARG A 61 11.72 11.50 22.21
CA ARG A 61 10.82 11.96 23.26
C ARG A 61 9.72 10.95 23.56
N VAL A 62 9.19 10.33 22.54
CA VAL A 62 8.17 9.28 22.68
C VAL A 62 8.74 8.08 23.44
N LEU A 63 9.93 7.63 23.06
CA LEU A 63 10.60 6.51 23.71
C LEU A 63 11.00 6.80 25.16
N GLU A 64 11.43 8.00 25.47
CA GLU A 64 11.70 8.42 26.85
C GLU A 64 10.46 8.31 27.73
N ARG A 65 9.33 8.80 27.24
CA ARG A 65 8.06 8.74 27.99
C ARG A 65 7.57 7.30 28.13
N LEU A 66 7.64 6.55 27.04
CA LEU A 66 7.24 5.15 27.03
C LEU A 66 8.07 4.32 28.00
N GLY A 67 9.38 4.51 28.01
CA GLY A 67 10.31 3.77 28.88
C GLY A 67 10.06 3.99 30.38
N ARG A 68 9.47 5.11 30.78
CA ARG A 68 9.08 5.35 32.16
C ARG A 68 7.84 4.56 32.57
N GLN A 69 6.91 4.37 31.66
CA GLN A 69 5.63 3.69 31.91
C GLN A 69 5.72 2.19 31.63
N HIS A 70 6.44 1.83 30.57
CA HIS A 70 6.58 0.46 30.09
C HIS A 70 8.06 0.15 29.84
N PRO A 71 8.83 -0.18 30.86
CA PRO A 71 10.23 -0.53 30.69
C PRO A 71 10.37 -1.82 29.88
N GLY A 72 11.32 -1.85 28.97
CA GLY A 72 11.56 -3.00 28.12
C GLY A 72 12.39 -2.64 26.88
N GLN A 73 12.49 -3.61 25.98
CA GLN A 73 13.24 -3.46 24.72
C GLN A 73 12.29 -3.13 23.59
N VAL A 74 12.53 -2.02 22.91
CA VAL A 74 11.80 -1.67 21.69
C VAL A 74 12.29 -2.54 20.54
N LEU A 75 11.38 -3.23 19.88
CA LEU A 75 11.68 -4.12 18.77
C LEU A 75 11.39 -3.47 17.42
N GLU A 76 10.33 -2.67 17.34
CA GLU A 76 9.88 -2.07 16.10
C GLU A 76 9.12 -0.78 16.39
N VAL A 77 9.28 0.20 15.52
CA VAL A 77 8.56 1.48 15.58
C VAL A 77 8.07 1.83 14.19
N GLU A 78 6.81 2.15 14.08
CA GLU A 78 6.19 2.64 12.87
C GLU A 78 5.43 3.94 13.16
N LEU A 79 5.51 4.89 12.26
CA LEU A 79 4.69 6.10 12.28
C LEU A 79 3.67 5.99 11.17
N GLU A 80 2.39 5.95 11.56
CA GLU A 80 1.28 5.77 10.62
C GLU A 80 0.21 6.84 10.81
N ARG A 81 -0.64 7.01 9.80
CA ARG A 81 -1.87 7.78 9.93
C ARG A 81 -3.03 6.85 10.15
N ASP A 82 -3.73 7.04 11.24
CA ASP A 82 -4.93 6.29 11.59
C ASP A 82 -6.05 7.28 11.91
N GLY A 83 -7.12 7.25 11.10
CA GLY A 83 -8.25 8.16 11.28
C GLY A 83 -7.90 9.66 11.20
N GLY A 84 -6.90 10.02 10.39
CA GLY A 84 -6.44 11.40 10.24
C GLY A 84 -5.46 11.87 11.31
N GLN A 85 -5.16 11.04 12.30
CA GLN A 85 -4.19 11.32 13.36
C GLN A 85 -2.87 10.59 13.09
N TRP A 86 -1.77 11.20 13.53
CA TRP A 86 -0.48 10.54 13.53
C TRP A 86 -0.36 9.66 14.77
N ILE A 87 -0.03 8.39 14.55
CA ILE A 87 0.09 7.36 15.56
C ILE A 87 1.46 6.70 15.47
N TYR A 88 2.17 6.57 16.57
CA TYR A 88 3.29 5.68 16.70
C TYR A 88 2.80 4.29 17.10
N GLU A 89 3.07 3.29 16.29
CA GLU A 89 2.91 1.90 16.67
C GLU A 89 4.26 1.34 17.09
N ILE A 90 4.34 0.88 18.34
CA ILE A 90 5.57 0.39 18.94
C ILE A 90 5.38 -1.03 19.42
N LYS A 91 6.26 -1.93 18.99
CA LYS A 91 6.37 -3.27 19.53
C LYS A 91 7.48 -3.30 20.57
N LEU A 92 7.13 -3.66 21.77
CA LEU A 92 7.98 -3.64 22.95
C LEU A 92 8.02 -5.02 23.58
N LEU A 93 9.21 -5.52 23.86
CA LEU A 93 9.39 -6.67 24.73
C LEU A 93 9.55 -6.17 26.16
N SER A 94 8.57 -6.45 27.01
CA SER A 94 8.60 -6.01 28.40
C SER A 94 9.65 -6.78 29.22
N ALA A 95 9.99 -6.25 30.39
CA ALA A 95 10.91 -6.91 31.30
C ALA A 95 10.42 -8.32 31.73
N ASP A 96 9.11 -8.54 31.74
CA ASP A 96 8.48 -9.83 32.05
C ASP A 96 8.48 -10.81 30.87
N GLY A 97 9.04 -10.42 29.73
CA GLY A 97 9.07 -11.26 28.52
C GLY A 97 7.79 -11.25 27.69
N GLN A 98 6.87 -10.33 27.96
CA GLN A 98 5.66 -10.16 27.18
C GLN A 98 5.89 -9.27 25.97
N LEU A 99 5.29 -9.62 24.84
CA LEU A 99 5.30 -8.79 23.67
C LEU A 99 4.11 -7.83 23.69
N LEU A 100 4.40 -6.56 23.83
CA LEU A 100 3.40 -5.50 23.85
C LEU A 100 3.35 -4.79 22.50
N LYS A 101 2.16 -4.61 21.97
CA LYS A 101 1.90 -3.76 20.83
C LYS A 101 1.17 -2.52 21.33
N LEU A 102 1.83 -1.39 21.24
CA LEU A 102 1.35 -0.12 21.75
C LEU A 102 1.07 0.84 20.60
N LYS A 103 -0.09 1.46 20.63
CA LYS A 103 -0.39 2.61 19.78
C LYS A 103 -0.40 3.87 20.65
N LEU A 104 0.42 4.84 20.25
CA LEU A 104 0.55 6.09 20.95
C LEU A 104 0.15 7.24 20.04
N ASP A 105 -0.53 8.23 20.61
CA ASP A 105 -0.71 9.49 19.91
C ASP A 105 0.66 10.12 19.66
N ALA A 106 0.98 10.37 18.39
CA ALA A 106 2.30 10.87 18.04
C ALA A 106 2.53 12.33 18.44
N GLY A 107 1.47 13.09 18.68
CA GLY A 107 1.56 14.47 19.12
C GLY A 107 1.80 14.61 20.62
N THR A 108 1.32 13.69 21.43
CA THR A 108 1.35 13.75 22.90
C THR A 108 2.11 12.63 23.57
N ALA A 109 2.41 11.55 22.84
CA ALA A 109 2.95 10.29 23.34
C ALA A 109 2.04 9.55 24.32
N ALA A 110 0.76 9.86 24.34
CA ALA A 110 -0.22 9.16 25.16
C ALA A 110 -0.53 7.78 24.56
N VAL A 111 -0.56 6.75 25.38
CA VAL A 111 -0.94 5.41 24.94
C VAL A 111 -2.44 5.37 24.67
N VAL A 112 -2.80 5.14 23.41
CA VAL A 112 -4.20 5.08 22.96
C VAL A 112 -4.71 3.65 22.98
N ARG A 113 -3.84 2.70 22.72
CA ARG A 113 -4.17 1.28 22.70
C ARG A 113 -2.97 0.44 23.06
N MET A 114 -3.21 -0.57 23.87
CA MET A 114 -2.22 -1.58 24.22
C MET A 114 -2.81 -2.97 23.97
N LYS A 115 -2.04 -3.82 23.32
CA LYS A 115 -2.34 -5.23 23.17
C LYS A 115 -1.16 -6.04 23.66
N VAL A 116 -1.44 -6.99 24.52
CA VAL A 116 -0.46 -8.01 24.94
C VAL A 116 -0.53 -9.15 23.93
N ARG A 117 0.58 -9.50 23.35
CA ARG A 117 0.72 -10.72 22.58
C ARG A 117 1.52 -11.71 23.39
N GLU A 118 0.95 -12.84 23.66
CA GLU A 118 1.75 -13.95 24.12
C GLU A 118 2.73 -14.35 23.02
N PRO A 119 4.01 -14.59 23.36
CA PRO A 119 4.96 -15.07 22.39
C PRO A 119 4.39 -16.38 21.83
N LYS A 120 4.15 -16.38 20.52
CA LYS A 120 3.74 -17.60 19.84
C LYS A 120 4.84 -18.63 20.09
N PRO A 121 4.54 -19.77 20.69
CA PRO A 121 5.56 -20.78 20.91
C PRO A 121 6.22 -21.05 19.55
N ALA A 122 7.52 -20.96 19.53
CA ALA A 122 8.28 -21.33 18.36
C ALA A 122 7.76 -22.71 17.96
N ARG A 123 7.25 -22.83 16.74
CA ARG A 123 6.95 -24.15 16.20
C ARG A 123 8.25 -24.93 16.34
N ALA A 124 8.27 -25.84 17.28
CA ALA A 124 9.34 -26.80 17.36
C ALA A 124 9.45 -27.42 15.98
N GLY A 125 10.61 -27.23 15.36
CA GLY A 125 10.82 -27.65 14.01
C GLY A 125 10.54 -29.13 13.86
N GLN A 126 9.74 -29.42 12.89
CA GLN A 126 9.73 -30.73 12.30
C GLN A 126 10.77 -30.76 11.21
#